data_1a4768e3374d619201dfc24e297c18e1
#
_entry.id   1a4768e3374d619201dfc24e297c18e1
#
_cell.length_a   1.000
_cell.length_b   1.000
_cell.length_c   1.000
_cell.angle_alpha   90.00
_cell.angle_beta   90.00
_cell.angle_gamma   90.00
#
_symmetry.space_group_name_H-M   'P 1'
#
loop_
_entity.id
_entity.type
_entity.pdbx_description
1 polymer ?
#
loop_
_entity_poly.entity_id
_entity_poly.type
_entity_poly.pdbx_seq_one_letter_code
_entity_poly.pdbx_strand_id
1 'polypeptide(L)'
;MAEFWLGDSNGPMGDVGAFMGSELRVDRADLAGHIGQLGEERVLVALVGAPGSGKSHLAAELAERLNARTPGRAAILPMDGFHRDNDWLDAQGLRAVKGNPDTFDVADFAACLTAVKSATGDCPVPTFDRSLDAVVPGGAVIPAAAQVILVEGNYLLLTRPGWRDLAPLFDLSVRLAVPEAELRRRLMARWSDLPPAEATRRTEENDLPNGRLLLSENRAADLVIFA
;
A
#
# COMPACT_ATOMS: atom_id res chain seq x y z
N MET A 1 27.66 23.65 12.75
CA MET A 1 26.51 24.54 13.06
C MET A 1 25.67 24.61 11.82
N ALA A 2 24.58 23.88 11.77
CA ALA A 2 23.60 23.89 10.70
C ALA A 2 22.25 24.28 11.34
N GLU A 3 21.80 25.49 11.06
CA GLU A 3 20.53 26.03 11.54
C GLU A 3 19.37 25.37 10.78
N PHE A 4 18.50 24.73 11.52
CA PHE A 4 17.24 24.18 11.02
C PHE A 4 16.19 25.28 10.90
N TRP A 5 15.68 25.47 9.70
CA TRP A 5 14.51 26.29 9.43
C TRP A 5 13.25 25.61 10.02
N LEU A 6 12.66 26.23 11.05
CA LEU A 6 11.30 25.96 11.52
C LEU A 6 10.34 26.82 10.72
N GLY A 7 9.66 26.24 9.75
CA GLY A 7 8.54 26.87 9.06
C GLY A 7 7.24 26.61 9.81
N ASP A 8 6.62 27.67 10.35
CA ASP A 8 5.26 27.65 10.91
C ASP A 8 4.24 27.31 9.83
N SER A 9 3.49 26.21 10.02
CA SER A 9 2.27 25.96 9.27
C SER A 9 1.16 25.49 10.21
N ASN A 10 0.46 26.45 10.81
CA ASN A 10 -0.79 26.27 11.56
C ASN A 10 -1.96 26.19 10.57
N GLY A 11 -2.34 24.96 10.18
CA GLY A 11 -3.64 24.64 9.60
C GLY A 11 -4.36 23.64 10.51
N PRO A 12 -5.71 23.53 10.52
CA PRO A 12 -6.42 22.61 11.41
C PRO A 12 -6.10 21.17 11.01
N MET A 13 -5.22 20.52 11.79
CA MET A 13 -4.95 19.09 11.68
C MET A 13 -6.14 18.32 12.23
N GLY A 14 -7.01 17.85 11.35
CA GLY A 14 -7.92 16.76 11.66
C GLY A 14 -7.10 15.51 12.01
N ASP A 15 -7.64 14.71 12.90
CA ASP A 15 -7.09 13.51 13.52
C ASP A 15 -6.37 12.57 12.54
N VAL A 16 -5.06 12.73 12.36
CA VAL A 16 -4.18 11.93 11.48
C VAL A 16 -3.32 10.93 12.27
N GLY A 17 -3.74 10.58 13.49
CA GLY A 17 -3.20 9.47 14.26
C GLY A 17 -1.85 9.74 14.95
N ALA A 18 -1.61 9.00 16.02
CA ALA A 18 -0.53 9.17 17.01
C ALA A 18 0.91 8.84 16.52
N PHE A 19 1.14 8.60 15.22
CA PHE A 19 2.44 8.17 14.70
C PHE A 19 3.44 9.29 14.38
N MET A 20 3.07 10.55 14.57
CA MET A 20 3.83 11.73 14.12
C MET A 20 5.24 11.92 14.75
N GLY A 21 5.64 11.09 15.71
CA GLY A 21 6.91 11.28 16.44
C GLY A 21 8.17 10.70 15.77
N SER A 22 8.03 9.80 14.79
CA SER A 22 9.16 9.08 14.19
C SER A 22 9.19 9.07 12.66
N GLU A 23 8.11 9.49 11.99
CA GLU A 23 7.99 9.50 10.54
C GLU A 23 8.51 10.82 9.95
N LEU A 24 9.40 10.75 8.97
CA LEU A 24 9.86 11.93 8.26
C LEU A 24 8.81 12.37 7.23
N ARG A 25 8.30 13.60 7.36
CA ARG A 25 7.40 14.19 6.38
C ARG A 25 8.15 14.54 5.09
N VAL A 26 7.63 14.11 3.96
CA VAL A 26 8.19 14.36 2.63
C VAL A 26 7.08 14.86 1.70
N ASP A 27 7.41 15.79 0.82
CA ASP A 27 6.50 16.21 -0.23
C ASP A 27 6.41 15.13 -1.32
N ARG A 28 5.19 14.93 -1.84
CA ARG A 28 4.94 13.94 -2.91
C ARG A 28 5.83 14.15 -4.14
N ALA A 29 6.17 15.41 -4.45
CA ALA A 29 7.03 15.75 -5.56
C ALA A 29 8.46 15.21 -5.41
N ASP A 30 8.97 15.12 -4.18
CA ASP A 30 10.36 14.73 -3.87
C ASP A 30 10.52 13.22 -3.66
N LEU A 31 9.42 12.50 -3.46
CA LEU A 31 9.45 11.07 -3.11
C LEU A 31 10.20 10.21 -4.15
N ALA A 32 10.01 10.47 -5.44
CA ALA A 32 10.76 9.75 -6.49
C ALA A 32 12.28 9.99 -6.40
N GLY A 33 12.70 11.16 -5.92
CA GLY A 33 14.10 11.48 -5.64
C GLY A 33 14.65 10.66 -4.48
N HIS A 34 13.91 10.58 -3.36
CA HIS A 34 14.29 9.76 -2.20
C HIS A 34 14.43 8.27 -2.57
N ILE A 35 13.44 7.73 -3.29
CA ILE A 35 13.47 6.33 -3.75
C ILE A 35 14.64 6.10 -4.73
N GLY A 36 14.91 7.04 -5.61
CA GLY A 36 16.00 6.94 -6.59
C GLY A 36 17.40 6.87 -5.98
N GLN A 37 17.56 7.22 -4.70
CA GLN A 37 18.83 7.21 -3.95
C GLN A 37 19.06 5.91 -3.16
N LEU A 38 18.14 4.96 -3.16
CA LEU A 38 18.22 3.71 -2.37
C LEU A 38 19.30 2.72 -2.82
N GLY A 39 20.11 3.07 -3.80
CA GLY A 39 21.22 2.22 -4.28
C GLY A 39 20.94 1.51 -5.59
N GLU A 40 21.89 0.63 -5.98
CA GLU A 40 21.85 -0.09 -7.25
C GLU A 40 21.27 -1.50 -7.13
N GLU A 41 21.17 -2.04 -5.92
CA GLU A 41 20.54 -3.33 -5.65
C GLU A 41 19.01 -3.24 -5.76
N ARG A 42 18.35 -4.39 -5.95
CA ARG A 42 16.91 -4.45 -5.96
C ARG A 42 16.34 -4.17 -4.59
N VAL A 43 15.50 -3.13 -4.50
CA VAL A 43 14.86 -2.66 -3.27
C VAL A 43 13.35 -2.84 -3.31
N LEU A 44 12.76 -3.17 -2.17
CA LEU A 44 11.30 -3.20 -1.95
C LEU A 44 10.88 -1.93 -1.20
N VAL A 45 10.04 -1.13 -1.83
CA VAL A 45 9.48 0.10 -1.24
C VAL A 45 8.00 -0.14 -0.90
N ALA A 46 7.67 -0.15 0.39
CA ALA A 46 6.28 -0.31 0.84
C ALA A 46 5.51 1.01 0.72
N LEU A 47 4.44 1.04 -0.05
CA LEU A 47 3.48 2.14 -0.14
C LEU A 47 2.21 1.76 0.61
N VAL A 48 2.00 2.36 1.78
CA VAL A 48 0.97 1.97 2.75
C VAL A 48 -0.08 3.04 2.88
N GLY A 49 -1.33 2.65 2.98
CA GLY A 49 -2.43 3.60 3.20
C GLY A 49 -3.79 2.93 3.26
N ALA A 50 -4.75 3.60 3.84
CA ALA A 50 -6.12 3.13 3.96
C ALA A 50 -6.78 2.89 2.58
N PRO A 51 -7.84 2.09 2.51
CA PRO A 51 -8.71 2.07 1.34
C PRO A 51 -9.10 3.50 0.94
N GLY A 52 -9.03 3.83 -0.35
CA GLY A 52 -9.32 5.19 -0.83
C GLY A 52 -8.20 6.21 -0.65
N SER A 53 -7.05 5.87 -0.05
CA SER A 53 -5.93 6.81 0.15
C SER A 53 -5.24 7.25 -1.15
N GLY A 54 -5.33 6.47 -2.22
CA GLY A 54 -4.67 6.77 -3.50
C GLY A 54 -3.29 6.11 -3.66
N LYS A 55 -2.95 5.10 -2.84
CA LYS A 55 -1.65 4.40 -2.90
C LYS A 55 -1.36 3.78 -4.27
N SER A 56 -2.34 3.15 -4.92
CA SER A 56 -2.14 2.55 -6.25
C SER A 56 -1.88 3.62 -7.33
N HIS A 57 -2.55 4.79 -7.22
CA HIS A 57 -2.27 5.93 -8.10
C HIS A 57 -0.85 6.48 -7.86
N LEU A 58 -0.44 6.60 -6.59
CA LEU A 58 0.93 7.01 -6.25
C LEU A 58 1.96 5.99 -6.77
N ALA A 59 1.69 4.69 -6.64
CA ALA A 59 2.58 3.65 -7.16
C ALA A 59 2.77 3.79 -8.69
N ALA A 60 1.68 4.01 -9.43
CA ALA A 60 1.73 4.22 -10.87
C ALA A 60 2.53 5.47 -11.25
N GLU A 61 2.27 6.60 -10.58
CA GLU A 61 3.01 7.86 -10.80
C GLU A 61 4.50 7.70 -10.52
N LEU A 62 4.86 7.05 -9.40
CA LEU A 62 6.26 6.83 -9.04
C LEU A 62 6.96 5.90 -10.05
N ALA A 63 6.30 4.82 -10.46
CA ALA A 63 6.83 3.92 -11.48
C ALA A 63 7.08 4.67 -12.81
N GLU A 64 6.13 5.49 -13.24
CA GLU A 64 6.28 6.32 -14.45
C GLU A 64 7.47 7.26 -14.33
N ARG A 65 7.59 8.01 -13.21
CA ARG A 65 8.67 8.98 -12.98
C ARG A 65 10.06 8.32 -12.91
N LEU A 66 10.16 7.14 -12.27
CA LEU A 66 11.41 6.37 -12.19
C LEU A 66 11.78 5.78 -13.55
N ASN A 67 10.82 5.25 -14.29
CA ASN A 67 11.02 4.68 -15.61
C ASN A 67 11.28 5.73 -16.70
N ALA A 68 10.80 6.96 -16.53
CA ALA A 68 11.14 8.06 -17.44
C ALA A 68 12.63 8.43 -17.38
N ARG A 69 13.30 8.19 -16.24
CA ARG A 69 14.75 8.42 -16.09
C ARG A 69 15.57 7.21 -16.54
N THR A 70 15.10 6.02 -16.23
CA THR A 70 15.76 4.76 -16.57
C THR A 70 14.68 3.73 -16.90
N PRO A 71 14.45 3.45 -18.19
CA PRO A 71 13.39 2.52 -18.62
C PRO A 71 13.52 1.13 -17.96
N GLY A 72 12.40 0.62 -17.44
CA GLY A 72 12.34 -0.67 -16.77
C GLY A 72 12.90 -0.72 -15.35
N ARG A 73 13.30 0.42 -14.77
CA ARG A 73 13.87 0.49 -13.41
C ARG A 73 12.87 0.16 -12.31
N ALA A 74 11.60 0.52 -12.48
CA ALA A 74 10.57 0.33 -11.45
C ALA A 74 9.45 -0.58 -11.95
N ALA A 75 8.96 -1.44 -11.04
CA ALA A 75 7.78 -2.26 -11.23
C ALA A 75 6.87 -2.18 -10.00
N ILE A 76 5.59 -2.52 -10.16
CA ILE A 76 4.58 -2.48 -9.07
C ILE A 76 4.20 -3.91 -8.72
N LEU A 77 4.15 -4.20 -7.41
CA LEU A 77 3.65 -5.44 -6.84
C LEU A 77 2.47 -5.12 -5.90
N PRO A 78 1.23 -5.36 -6.32
CA PRO A 78 0.06 -5.08 -5.49
C PRO A 78 -0.20 -6.21 -4.49
N MET A 79 -0.46 -5.86 -3.23
CA MET A 79 -0.88 -6.80 -2.19
C MET A 79 -2.21 -7.48 -2.53
N ASP A 80 -3.08 -6.81 -3.28
CA ASP A 80 -4.41 -7.33 -3.65
C ASP A 80 -4.34 -8.68 -4.40
N GLY A 81 -3.22 -8.99 -5.08
CA GLY A 81 -2.98 -10.29 -5.70
C GLY A 81 -2.92 -11.48 -4.74
N PHE A 82 -2.91 -11.22 -3.44
CA PHE A 82 -2.83 -12.26 -2.39
C PHE A 82 -4.11 -12.39 -1.57
N HIS A 83 -5.25 -11.92 -2.08
CA HIS A 83 -6.55 -12.26 -1.51
C HIS A 83 -6.78 -13.76 -1.51
N ARG A 84 -7.36 -14.29 -0.44
CA ARG A 84 -7.92 -15.64 -0.44
C ARG A 84 -9.07 -15.73 -1.43
N ASP A 85 -9.22 -16.89 -2.07
CA ASP A 85 -10.33 -17.11 -2.99
C ASP A 85 -11.68 -17.10 -2.27
N ASN A 86 -12.73 -16.96 -3.05
CA ASN A 86 -14.07 -16.79 -2.51
C ASN A 86 -14.59 -18.07 -1.82
N ASP A 87 -14.22 -19.25 -2.31
CA ASP A 87 -14.64 -20.54 -1.75
C ASP A 87 -14.00 -20.74 -0.36
N TRP A 88 -12.72 -20.39 -0.23
CA TRP A 88 -12.04 -20.39 1.05
C TRP A 88 -12.68 -19.41 2.04
N LEU A 89 -12.98 -18.16 1.58
CA LEU A 89 -13.61 -17.15 2.43
C LEU A 89 -15.00 -17.58 2.90
N ASP A 90 -15.78 -18.22 2.03
CA ASP A 90 -17.11 -18.75 2.38
C ASP A 90 -17.00 -19.87 3.41
N ALA A 91 -16.04 -20.79 3.24
CA ALA A 91 -15.79 -21.88 4.20
C ALA A 91 -15.34 -21.37 5.58
N GLN A 92 -14.68 -20.21 5.64
CA GLN A 92 -14.26 -19.56 6.90
C GLN A 92 -15.30 -18.57 7.46
N GLY A 93 -16.39 -18.28 6.74
CA GLY A 93 -17.37 -17.25 7.12
C GLY A 93 -16.84 -15.81 7.00
N LEU A 94 -15.79 -15.59 6.21
CA LEU A 94 -15.09 -14.30 6.08
C LEU A 94 -15.49 -13.52 4.82
N ARG A 95 -16.39 -14.04 3.98
CA ARG A 95 -16.77 -13.40 2.71
C ARG A 95 -17.28 -11.98 2.88
N ALA A 96 -18.08 -11.74 3.93
CA ALA A 96 -18.68 -10.42 4.20
C ALA A 96 -17.65 -9.33 4.55
N VAL A 97 -16.47 -9.75 5.03
CA VAL A 97 -15.36 -8.85 5.44
C VAL A 97 -14.16 -8.95 4.50
N LYS A 98 -14.36 -9.40 3.25
CA LYS A 98 -13.30 -9.47 2.24
C LYS A 98 -12.61 -8.10 2.11
N GLY A 99 -11.27 -8.12 2.15
CA GLY A 99 -10.44 -6.92 2.24
C GLY A 99 -9.93 -6.62 3.66
N ASN A 100 -10.40 -7.35 4.69
CA ASN A 100 -9.83 -7.34 6.04
C ASN A 100 -8.50 -8.12 6.06
N PRO A 101 -7.54 -7.84 6.96
CA PRO A 101 -6.25 -8.55 7.03
C PRO A 101 -6.33 -10.06 7.02
N ASP A 102 -7.35 -10.64 7.66
CA ASP A 102 -7.52 -12.09 7.77
C ASP A 102 -8.01 -12.78 6.47
N THR A 103 -8.29 -11.98 5.44
CA THR A 103 -8.76 -12.45 4.12
C THR A 103 -7.65 -12.52 3.07
N PHE A 104 -6.40 -12.37 3.49
CA PHE A 104 -5.21 -12.45 2.63
C PHE A 104 -4.35 -13.67 2.96
N ASP A 105 -3.64 -14.17 1.95
CA ASP A 105 -2.56 -15.14 2.13
C ASP A 105 -1.25 -14.42 2.41
N VAL A 106 -1.04 -14.04 3.67
CA VAL A 106 0.16 -13.31 4.07
C VAL A 106 1.44 -14.16 3.94
N ALA A 107 1.32 -15.49 4.09
CA ALA A 107 2.46 -16.39 3.95
C ALA A 107 2.96 -16.46 2.50
N ASP A 108 2.05 -16.63 1.54
CA ASP A 108 2.37 -16.60 0.11
C ASP A 108 2.88 -15.22 -0.32
N PHE A 109 2.31 -14.15 0.27
CA PHE A 109 2.79 -12.79 0.01
C PHE A 109 4.23 -12.60 0.49
N ALA A 110 4.58 -13.03 1.70
CA ALA A 110 5.95 -12.97 2.23
C ALA A 110 6.93 -13.79 1.37
N ALA A 111 6.52 -14.99 0.94
CA ALA A 111 7.32 -15.84 0.06
C ALA A 111 7.55 -15.16 -1.30
N CYS A 112 6.52 -14.54 -1.88
CA CYS A 112 6.64 -13.80 -3.14
C CYS A 112 7.58 -12.60 -3.01
N LEU A 113 7.45 -11.79 -1.95
CA LEU A 113 8.35 -10.64 -1.70
C LEU A 113 9.81 -11.10 -1.59
N THR A 114 10.05 -12.19 -0.86
CA THR A 114 11.40 -12.77 -0.70
C THR A 114 11.96 -13.24 -2.03
N ALA A 115 11.15 -13.97 -2.82
CA ALA A 115 11.55 -14.45 -4.14
C ALA A 115 11.84 -13.29 -5.10
N VAL A 116 10.97 -12.27 -5.15
CA VAL A 116 11.15 -11.09 -5.99
C VAL A 116 12.41 -10.33 -5.59
N LYS A 117 12.69 -10.15 -4.29
CA LYS A 117 13.87 -9.43 -3.81
C LYS A 117 15.19 -10.06 -4.27
N SER A 118 15.25 -11.39 -4.31
CA SER A 118 16.46 -12.15 -4.66
C SER A 118 16.52 -12.61 -6.12
N ALA A 119 15.48 -12.36 -6.93
CA ALA A 119 15.40 -12.90 -8.28
C ALA A 119 16.40 -12.25 -9.24
N THR A 120 17.01 -13.09 -10.06
CA THR A 120 17.89 -12.69 -11.17
C THR A 120 17.21 -12.72 -12.54
N GLY A 121 15.99 -13.26 -12.61
CA GLY A 121 15.14 -13.37 -13.79
C GLY A 121 13.80 -12.66 -13.62
N ASP A 122 12.97 -12.74 -14.65
CA ASP A 122 11.60 -12.25 -14.61
C ASP A 122 10.76 -13.06 -13.61
N CYS A 123 9.99 -12.38 -12.76
CA CYS A 123 9.14 -12.99 -11.75
C CYS A 123 7.66 -12.77 -12.09
N PRO A 124 6.91 -13.79 -12.50
CA PRO A 124 5.46 -13.70 -12.55
C PRO A 124 4.89 -13.54 -11.12
N VAL A 125 3.98 -12.59 -10.94
CA VAL A 125 3.32 -12.29 -9.68
C VAL A 125 1.81 -12.25 -9.87
N PRO A 126 1.02 -12.62 -8.85
CA PRO A 126 -0.44 -12.55 -8.95
C PRO A 126 -0.93 -11.11 -8.96
N THR A 127 -2.07 -10.89 -9.59
CA THR A 127 -2.85 -9.64 -9.53
C THR A 127 -4.29 -9.95 -9.12
N PHE A 128 -5.07 -8.92 -8.82
CA PHE A 128 -6.47 -9.06 -8.50
C PHE A 128 -7.33 -8.40 -9.57
N ASP A 129 -8.20 -9.17 -10.19
CA ASP A 129 -9.21 -8.65 -11.13
C ASP A 129 -10.49 -8.32 -10.36
N ARG A 130 -10.80 -7.02 -10.28
CA ARG A 130 -11.98 -6.54 -9.55
C ARG A 130 -13.30 -6.88 -10.24
N SER A 131 -13.28 -7.06 -11.57
CA SER A 131 -14.49 -7.41 -12.33
C SER A 131 -14.87 -8.87 -12.14
N LEU A 132 -13.87 -9.74 -11.97
CA LEU A 132 -14.04 -11.16 -11.68
C LEU A 132 -14.10 -11.45 -10.17
N ASP A 133 -13.80 -10.45 -9.32
CA ASP A 133 -13.59 -10.61 -7.88
C ASP A 133 -12.65 -11.76 -7.53
N ALA A 134 -11.57 -11.92 -8.31
CA ALA A 134 -10.65 -13.07 -8.23
C ALA A 134 -9.18 -12.69 -8.43
N VAL A 135 -8.32 -13.51 -7.84
CA VAL A 135 -6.87 -13.47 -8.09
C VAL A 135 -6.58 -14.06 -9.47
N VAL A 136 -5.71 -13.40 -10.23
CA VAL A 136 -5.18 -13.87 -11.51
C VAL A 136 -3.72 -14.30 -11.28
N PRO A 137 -3.44 -15.61 -11.22
CA PRO A 137 -2.08 -16.11 -11.07
C PRO A 137 -1.19 -15.66 -12.23
N GLY A 138 -0.01 -15.09 -11.92
CA GLY A 138 0.90 -14.60 -12.95
C GLY A 138 0.34 -13.42 -13.77
N GLY A 139 -0.65 -12.69 -13.23
CA GLY A 139 -1.33 -11.59 -13.92
C GLY A 139 -0.43 -10.39 -14.22
N ALA A 140 0.76 -10.32 -13.58
CA ALA A 140 1.82 -9.38 -13.91
C ALA A 140 3.19 -10.04 -13.85
N VAL A 141 4.19 -9.36 -14.40
CA VAL A 141 5.59 -9.80 -14.35
C VAL A 141 6.44 -8.68 -13.79
N ILE A 142 7.24 -8.99 -12.78
CA ILE A 142 8.31 -8.11 -12.31
C ILE A 142 9.57 -8.42 -13.16
N PRO A 143 10.01 -7.49 -14.03
CA PRO A 143 11.15 -7.73 -14.89
C PRO A 143 12.46 -7.94 -14.12
N ALA A 144 13.35 -8.75 -14.65
CA ALA A 144 14.71 -8.92 -14.11
C ALA A 144 15.47 -7.59 -13.94
N ALA A 145 15.24 -6.66 -14.86
CA ALA A 145 15.86 -5.33 -14.84
C ALA A 145 15.28 -4.37 -13.78
N ALA A 146 14.12 -4.68 -13.21
CA ALA A 146 13.50 -3.79 -12.22
C ALA A 146 14.30 -3.80 -10.90
N GLN A 147 14.84 -2.63 -10.54
CA GLN A 147 15.60 -2.42 -9.30
C GLN A 147 14.70 -1.90 -8.17
N VAL A 148 13.65 -1.15 -8.49
CA VAL A 148 12.71 -0.59 -7.52
C VAL A 148 11.38 -1.31 -7.64
N ILE A 149 11.01 -2.07 -6.61
CA ILE A 149 9.71 -2.73 -6.55
C ILE A 149 8.81 -1.94 -5.60
N LEU A 150 7.82 -1.28 -6.18
CA LEU A 150 6.82 -0.52 -5.43
C LEU A 150 5.73 -1.50 -4.96
N VAL A 151 5.84 -1.94 -3.72
CA VAL A 151 4.87 -2.84 -3.10
C VAL A 151 3.75 -1.99 -2.51
N GLU A 152 2.53 -2.09 -3.04
CA GLU A 152 1.42 -1.28 -2.55
C GLU A 152 0.37 -2.14 -1.85
N GLY A 153 -0.10 -1.65 -0.70
CA GLY A 153 -1.11 -2.35 0.08
C GLY A 153 -1.54 -1.64 1.36
N ASN A 154 -2.64 -2.12 1.95
CA ASN A 154 -3.13 -1.54 3.19
C ASN A 154 -2.28 -1.98 4.39
N TYR A 155 -1.91 -3.27 4.47
CA TYR A 155 -1.48 -3.93 5.70
C TYR A 155 0.03 -4.19 5.79
N LEU A 156 0.85 -3.56 4.92
CA LEU A 156 2.30 -3.83 4.82
C LEU A 156 3.08 -3.50 6.09
N LEU A 157 2.55 -2.64 6.95
CA LEU A 157 3.16 -2.24 8.24
C LEU A 157 2.38 -2.71 9.46
N LEU A 158 1.38 -3.59 9.26
CA LEU A 158 0.54 -4.09 10.35
C LEU A 158 1.37 -4.94 11.34
N THR A 159 1.13 -4.77 12.64
CA THR A 159 1.89 -5.45 13.71
C THR A 159 1.34 -6.82 14.09
N ARG A 160 0.26 -7.27 13.45
CA ARG A 160 -0.33 -8.59 13.67
C ARG A 160 0.60 -9.73 13.24
N PRO A 161 0.47 -10.93 13.85
CA PRO A 161 1.21 -12.11 13.42
C PRO A 161 1.09 -12.36 11.90
N GLY A 162 2.17 -12.76 11.27
CA GLY A 162 2.30 -12.90 9.82
C GLY A 162 2.63 -11.56 9.15
N TRP A 163 1.79 -10.54 9.30
CA TRP A 163 1.99 -9.22 8.71
C TRP A 163 3.25 -8.51 9.22
N ARG A 164 3.52 -8.57 10.54
CA ARG A 164 4.71 -7.95 11.15
C ARG A 164 6.01 -8.52 10.58
N ASP A 165 5.96 -9.74 10.06
CA ASP A 165 7.13 -10.46 9.54
C ASP A 165 7.52 -9.96 8.13
N LEU A 166 6.67 -9.15 7.48
CA LEU A 166 6.97 -8.46 6.22
C LEU A 166 7.93 -7.28 6.42
N ALA A 167 7.93 -6.67 7.62
CA ALA A 167 8.66 -5.44 7.89
C ALA A 167 10.16 -5.48 7.53
N PRO A 168 10.92 -6.57 7.84
CA PRO A 168 12.33 -6.66 7.48
C PRO A 168 12.61 -6.81 5.98
N LEU A 169 11.60 -7.09 5.17
CA LEU A 169 11.74 -7.24 3.72
C LEU A 169 11.80 -5.89 3.01
N PHE A 170 11.22 -4.84 3.60
CA PHE A 170 11.16 -3.51 3.00
C PHE A 170 12.42 -2.68 3.31
N ASP A 171 12.97 -2.07 2.27
CA ASP A 171 14.14 -1.19 2.36
C ASP A 171 13.73 0.27 2.65
N LEU A 172 12.48 0.60 2.31
CA LEU A 172 11.84 1.88 2.63
C LEU A 172 10.33 1.67 2.78
N SER A 173 9.73 2.37 3.71
CA SER A 173 8.27 2.40 3.90
C SER A 173 7.73 3.82 3.84
N VAL A 174 6.64 4.02 3.09
CA VAL A 174 5.99 5.31 2.87
C VAL A 174 4.51 5.20 3.20
N ARG A 175 4.04 6.00 4.15
CA ARG A 175 2.64 6.06 4.51
C ARG A 175 1.93 7.25 3.85
N LEU A 176 0.78 6.96 3.23
CA LEU A 176 -0.14 7.98 2.75
C LEU A 176 -1.13 8.31 3.87
N ALA A 177 -1.00 9.50 4.43
CA ALA A 177 -1.89 10.04 5.45
C ALA A 177 -3.00 10.85 4.79
N VAL A 178 -4.24 10.38 4.92
CA VAL A 178 -5.44 11.03 4.38
C VAL A 178 -6.46 11.15 5.50
N PRO A 179 -7.05 12.33 5.74
CA PRO A 179 -8.10 12.50 6.73
C PRO A 179 -9.31 11.59 6.45
N GLU A 180 -9.94 11.03 7.50
CA GLU A 180 -11.06 10.09 7.34
C GLU A 180 -12.23 10.70 6.55
N ALA A 181 -12.52 11.99 6.73
CA ALA A 181 -13.57 12.68 5.96
C ALA A 181 -13.29 12.64 4.44
N GLU A 182 -12.04 12.79 4.03
CA GLU A 182 -11.64 12.70 2.63
C GLU A 182 -11.64 11.25 2.14
N LEU A 183 -11.21 10.28 2.96
CA LEU A 183 -11.34 8.85 2.63
C LEU A 183 -12.80 8.48 2.38
N ARG A 184 -13.71 8.90 3.27
CA ARG A 184 -15.15 8.67 3.12
C ARG A 184 -15.67 9.23 1.80
N ARG A 185 -15.32 10.47 1.46
CA ARG A 185 -15.72 11.11 0.20
C ARG A 185 -15.22 10.31 -1.02
N ARG A 186 -13.95 9.89 -1.02
CA ARG A 186 -13.36 9.10 -2.11
C ARG A 186 -13.97 7.71 -2.23
N LEU A 187 -14.24 7.05 -1.10
CA LEU A 187 -14.85 5.73 -1.07
C LEU A 187 -16.31 5.76 -1.55
N MET A 188 -17.11 6.73 -1.11
CA MET A 188 -18.48 6.91 -1.62
C MET A 188 -18.47 7.17 -3.14
N ALA A 189 -17.53 7.96 -3.66
CA ALA A 189 -17.39 8.15 -5.11
C ALA A 189 -16.96 6.86 -5.83
N ARG A 190 -16.08 6.05 -5.23
CA ARG A 190 -15.64 4.75 -5.77
C ARG A 190 -16.81 3.76 -5.92
N TRP A 191 -17.76 3.79 -4.99
CA TRP A 191 -18.91 2.89 -4.97
C TRP A 191 -20.18 3.51 -5.59
N SER A 192 -20.05 4.61 -6.35
CA SER A 192 -21.20 5.34 -6.93
C SER A 192 -22.06 4.52 -7.88
N ASP A 193 -21.50 3.47 -8.49
CA ASP A 193 -22.25 2.57 -9.40
C ASP A 193 -23.09 1.54 -8.65
N LEU A 194 -22.96 1.44 -7.32
CA LEU A 194 -23.76 0.55 -6.49
C LEU A 194 -25.00 1.26 -5.96
N PRO A 195 -26.04 0.50 -5.55
CA PRO A 195 -27.16 1.07 -4.80
C PRO A 195 -26.66 1.86 -3.57
N PRO A 196 -27.25 3.03 -3.24
CA PRO A 196 -26.73 3.90 -2.17
C PRO A 196 -26.54 3.21 -0.81
N ALA A 197 -27.45 2.32 -0.42
CA ALA A 197 -27.34 1.55 0.81
C ALA A 197 -26.11 0.62 0.82
N GLU A 198 -25.81 -0.02 -0.30
CA GLU A 198 -24.66 -0.90 -0.44
C GLU A 198 -23.35 -0.09 -0.50
N ALA A 199 -23.32 1.04 -1.20
CA ALA A 199 -22.18 1.96 -1.19
C ALA A 199 -21.86 2.44 0.23
N THR A 200 -22.89 2.84 0.98
CA THR A 200 -22.75 3.24 2.39
C THR A 200 -22.24 2.09 3.25
N ARG A 201 -22.83 0.91 3.13
CA ARG A 201 -22.42 -0.28 3.88
C ARG A 201 -20.93 -0.62 3.65
N ARG A 202 -20.50 -0.68 2.38
CA ARG A 202 -19.08 -0.95 2.05
C ARG A 202 -18.15 0.11 2.62
N THR A 203 -18.53 1.36 2.53
CA THR A 203 -17.72 2.47 3.03
C THR A 203 -17.65 2.46 4.56
N GLU A 204 -18.79 2.41 5.26
CA GLU A 204 -18.85 2.62 6.73
C GLU A 204 -18.57 1.35 7.52
N GLU A 205 -18.93 0.16 7.00
CA GLU A 205 -18.81 -1.11 7.73
C GLU A 205 -17.58 -1.93 7.34
N ASN A 206 -16.92 -1.62 6.21
CA ASN A 206 -15.73 -2.34 5.76
C ASN A 206 -14.52 -1.42 5.54
N ASP A 207 -14.59 -0.47 4.60
CA ASP A 207 -13.42 0.29 4.16
C ASP A 207 -12.87 1.22 5.26
N LEU A 208 -13.74 2.01 5.92
CA LEU A 208 -13.31 2.92 7.00
C LEU A 208 -12.85 2.18 8.26
N PRO A 209 -13.51 1.12 8.74
CA PRO A 209 -12.97 0.29 9.82
C PRO A 209 -11.57 -0.27 9.51
N ASN A 210 -11.33 -0.74 8.29
CA ASN A 210 -10.00 -1.16 7.86
C ASN A 210 -9.00 0.01 7.86
N GLY A 211 -9.43 1.22 7.49
CA GLY A 211 -8.60 2.43 7.60
C GLY A 211 -8.23 2.78 9.04
N ARG A 212 -9.18 2.70 9.97
CA ARG A 212 -8.96 2.96 11.41
C ARG A 212 -8.03 1.93 12.05
N LEU A 213 -8.15 0.66 11.63
CA LEU A 213 -7.25 -0.40 12.08
C LEU A 213 -5.78 -0.07 11.78
N LEU A 214 -5.50 0.51 10.62
CA LEU A 214 -4.14 0.91 10.27
C LEU A 214 -3.59 2.01 11.20
N LEU A 215 -4.44 2.92 11.67
CA LEU A 215 -4.02 3.98 12.61
C LEU A 215 -3.68 3.43 13.99
N SER A 216 -4.30 2.32 14.41
CA SER A 216 -4.11 1.73 15.74
C SER A 216 -3.08 0.62 15.78
N GLU A 217 -2.84 -0.08 14.67
CA GLU A 217 -2.08 -1.33 14.68
C GLU A 217 -0.87 -1.35 13.72
N ASN A 218 -0.62 -0.30 12.95
CA ASN A 218 0.60 -0.21 12.14
C ASN A 218 1.79 0.26 13.00
N ARG A 219 2.97 -0.24 12.66
CA ARG A 219 4.22 0.44 13.04
C ARG A 219 4.35 1.73 12.25
N ALA A 220 5.18 2.66 12.75
CA ALA A 220 5.54 3.86 12.02
C ALA A 220 6.25 3.52 10.70
N ALA A 221 5.98 4.31 9.66
CA ALA A 221 6.72 4.29 8.41
C ALA A 221 8.00 5.12 8.51
N ASP A 222 8.92 4.94 7.56
CA ASP A 222 10.12 5.79 7.47
C ASP A 222 9.73 7.19 6.97
N LEU A 223 8.84 7.25 5.99
CA LEU A 223 8.34 8.50 5.39
C LEU A 223 6.82 8.60 5.49
N VAL A 224 6.31 9.83 5.60
CA VAL A 224 4.88 10.13 5.48
C VAL A 224 4.64 11.24 4.47
N ILE A 225 3.64 11.04 3.62
CA ILE A 225 3.09 12.06 2.72
C ILE A 225 1.61 12.31 3.08
N PHE A 226 1.21 13.55 3.03
CA PHE A 226 -0.17 13.98 3.22
C PHE A 226 -0.84 14.17 1.85
N ALA A 227 -2.06 13.58 1.64
CA ALA A 227 -2.74 13.53 0.35
C ALA A 227 -4.23 13.92 0.44
#